data_dbc91d3ba894f4fc971d3842c6400fb7
#
_entry.id   dbc91d3ba894f4fc971d3842c6400fb7
#
_cell.length_a   1.000
_cell.length_b   1.000
_cell.length_c   1.000
_cell.angle_alpha   90.00
_cell.angle_beta   90.00
_cell.angle_gamma   90.00
#
_symmetry.space_group_name_H-M   'P 1'
#
loop_
_entity.id
_entity.type
_entity.pdbx_description
1 polymer ?
#
loop_
_entity_poly.entity_id
_entity_poly.type
_entity_poly.pdbx_seq_one_letter_code
_entity_poly.pdbx_strand_id
1 'polypeptide(L)'
;MASSPSSSPAGPAEADSPIVHVAFSSGASHFVACTATGFHVFSCNEKLERVRYKSTAVVLAGVEVTSAEMLTPSRVAFVTRNTGLVDGAAEHEAIYFFDEESKRTIRISSAKTPGLGLVGGLRLVGDHAVIAGQERAMLVVRGDIKNSELVATGPNPLGLCALAVDRRAAAFVYALPRPEKGAVQVRRSGQPGSVDVRAHASSLSCIALSRDGRMLATAGSKGTLVRIFSTDDGTKLQQLRRGIDRADIHCIAFSPDSTWLAVSSGKGTVHVFPVDKATSTTEGGDGDALPAPPAATASPPAPATAKQGSSLPSFLKGYLPSYFSSEWSLAQTRLPEGVKYTVEFWRQDPNVILVAGTDGSFYRCRFDRTNAGETKQLDRMRFMKIKECEGS
;
A
#
# COMPACT_ATOMS: atom_id res chain seq x y z
N MET A 1 -25.23 -31.24 48.40
CA MET A 1 -24.45 -31.63 47.23
C MET A 1 -24.45 -30.45 46.27
N ALA A 2 -23.38 -29.69 46.27
CA ALA A 2 -23.24 -28.51 45.43
C ALA A 2 -22.42 -28.90 44.20
N SER A 3 -23.03 -28.75 43.00
CA SER A 3 -22.39 -29.00 41.74
C SER A 3 -21.49 -27.80 41.33
N SER A 4 -20.22 -28.05 41.18
CA SER A 4 -19.21 -27.11 40.69
C SER A 4 -19.46 -26.77 39.21
N PRO A 5 -19.27 -25.53 38.77
CA PRO A 5 -19.32 -25.19 37.34
C PRO A 5 -18.05 -25.69 36.65
N SER A 6 -18.22 -26.48 35.57
CA SER A 6 -17.17 -26.93 34.72
C SER A 6 -16.61 -25.75 33.93
N SER A 7 -15.36 -25.41 34.18
CA SER A 7 -14.58 -24.48 33.35
C SER A 7 -14.30 -25.14 32.01
N SER A 8 -14.85 -24.56 30.93
CA SER A 8 -14.48 -24.89 29.57
C SER A 8 -12.99 -24.54 29.35
N PRO A 9 -12.21 -25.38 28.64
CA PRO A 9 -10.82 -25.05 28.34
C PRO A 9 -10.76 -23.84 27.41
N ALA A 10 -9.97 -22.84 27.79
CA ALA A 10 -9.61 -21.74 26.92
C ALA A 10 -8.95 -22.30 25.65
N GLY A 11 -9.44 -21.94 24.49
CA GLY A 11 -8.83 -22.29 23.21
C GLY A 11 -7.39 -21.75 23.11
N PRO A 12 -6.56 -22.29 22.19
CA PRO A 12 -5.15 -21.88 22.05
C PRO A 12 -5.04 -20.38 21.87
N ALA A 13 -4.03 -19.79 22.53
CA ALA A 13 -3.83 -18.36 22.64
C ALA A 13 -3.79 -17.68 21.26
N GLU A 14 -4.77 -16.82 20.99
CA GLU A 14 -4.89 -16.00 19.76
C GLU A 14 -3.65 -15.12 19.46
N ALA A 15 -2.79 -14.92 20.46
CA ALA A 15 -1.61 -14.06 20.38
C ALA A 15 -0.47 -14.59 19.48
N ASP A 16 -0.49 -15.86 19.07
CA ASP A 16 0.61 -16.50 18.33
C ASP A 16 0.29 -16.78 16.85
N SER A 17 -0.91 -16.43 16.37
CA SER A 17 -1.23 -16.62 14.95
C SER A 17 -0.46 -15.61 14.08
N PRO A 18 0.23 -16.07 12.99
CA PRO A 18 1.01 -15.19 12.15
C PRO A 18 0.11 -14.15 11.46
N ILE A 19 0.60 -12.90 11.43
CA ILE A 19 -0.09 -11.82 10.74
C ILE A 19 0.20 -11.95 9.24
N VAL A 20 -0.85 -12.07 8.44
CA VAL A 20 -0.75 -12.23 6.98
C VAL A 20 -0.87 -10.91 6.24
N HIS A 21 -1.59 -9.94 6.80
CA HIS A 21 -1.82 -8.64 6.18
C HIS A 21 -2.03 -7.54 7.22
N VAL A 22 -1.56 -6.32 6.89
CA VAL A 22 -1.81 -5.09 7.67
C VAL A 22 -2.15 -3.97 6.71
N ALA A 23 -3.23 -3.22 7.00
CA ALA A 23 -3.63 -2.06 6.22
C ALA A 23 -4.13 -0.92 7.13
N PHE A 24 -3.70 0.31 6.84
CA PHE A 24 -4.22 1.51 7.52
C PHE A 24 -5.52 1.99 6.86
N SER A 25 -6.43 2.52 7.66
CA SER A 25 -7.57 3.28 7.15
C SER A 25 -7.10 4.59 6.51
N SER A 26 -7.87 5.13 5.58
CA SER A 26 -7.58 6.44 4.99
C SER A 26 -7.43 7.52 6.07
N GLY A 27 -6.22 8.08 6.20
CA GLY A 27 -5.85 9.07 7.22
C GLY A 27 -5.39 8.48 8.54
N ALA A 28 -5.07 7.18 8.57
CA ALA A 28 -4.41 6.49 9.69
C ALA A 28 -5.04 6.71 11.07
N SER A 29 -6.36 6.81 11.14
CA SER A 29 -7.07 6.81 12.43
C SER A 29 -7.09 5.42 13.06
N HIS A 30 -7.06 4.38 12.23
CA HIS A 30 -7.07 2.97 12.61
C HIS A 30 -6.23 2.15 11.62
N PHE A 31 -5.92 0.92 11.99
CA PHE A 31 -5.45 -0.09 11.06
C PHE A 31 -6.09 -1.44 11.33
N VAL A 32 -6.14 -2.29 10.33
CA VAL A 32 -6.57 -3.68 10.41
C VAL A 32 -5.36 -4.60 10.28
N ALA A 33 -5.28 -5.61 11.14
CA ALA A 33 -4.30 -6.67 11.04
C ALA A 33 -5.02 -8.01 10.90
N CYS A 34 -4.67 -8.78 9.88
CA CYS A 34 -5.28 -10.07 9.59
C CYS A 34 -4.38 -11.21 10.03
N THR A 35 -5.00 -12.21 10.63
CA THR A 35 -4.45 -13.56 10.82
C THR A 35 -5.24 -14.54 9.95
N ALA A 36 -4.78 -15.77 9.81
CA ALA A 36 -5.53 -16.79 9.07
C ALA A 36 -6.96 -16.98 9.61
N THR A 37 -7.17 -16.76 10.91
CA THR A 37 -8.45 -17.03 11.59
C THR A 37 -9.37 -15.82 11.72
N GLY A 38 -8.93 -14.63 11.30
CA GLY A 38 -9.75 -13.43 11.41
C GLY A 38 -8.97 -12.12 11.27
N PHE A 39 -9.55 -11.04 11.76
CA PHE A 39 -8.91 -9.74 11.74
C PHE A 39 -9.09 -8.97 13.04
N HIS A 40 -8.12 -8.12 13.34
CA HIS A 40 -8.11 -7.21 14.49
C HIS A 40 -8.09 -5.78 14.00
N VAL A 41 -8.85 -4.90 14.64
CA VAL A 41 -8.85 -3.46 14.37
C VAL A 41 -8.25 -2.72 15.55
N PHE A 42 -7.29 -1.85 15.25
CA PHE A 42 -6.58 -1.03 16.23
C PHE A 42 -6.82 0.45 15.96
N SER A 43 -7.01 1.23 17.02
CA SER A 43 -7.03 2.69 16.99
C SER A 43 -5.61 3.24 16.99
N CYS A 44 -5.31 4.22 16.14
CA CYS A 44 -4.01 4.89 16.08
C CYS A 44 -3.96 6.18 16.92
N ASN A 45 -4.79 6.32 17.95
CA ASN A 45 -4.77 7.45 18.88
C ASN A 45 -3.46 7.46 19.71
N GLU A 46 -3.33 8.41 20.65
CA GLU A 46 -2.15 8.50 21.52
C GLU A 46 -1.82 7.18 22.20
N LYS A 47 -2.86 6.47 22.68
CA LYS A 47 -2.74 5.07 23.10
C LYS A 47 -3.17 4.18 21.96
N LEU A 48 -2.31 3.24 21.55
CA LEU A 48 -2.68 2.21 20.63
C LEU A 48 -3.61 1.22 21.33
N GLU A 49 -4.84 1.11 20.88
CA GLU A 49 -5.87 0.28 21.51
C GLU A 49 -6.45 -0.70 20.50
N ARG A 50 -6.69 -1.94 20.91
CA ARG A 50 -7.46 -2.89 20.10
C ARG A 50 -8.95 -2.62 20.30
N VAL A 51 -9.59 -2.06 19.28
CA VAL A 51 -11.00 -1.67 19.33
C VAL A 51 -11.93 -2.77 18.87
N ARG A 52 -11.40 -3.78 18.18
CA ARG A 52 -12.22 -4.90 17.68
C ARG A 52 -11.39 -6.12 17.31
N TYR A 53 -11.99 -7.28 17.53
CA TYR A 53 -11.59 -8.55 16.95
C TYR A 53 -12.79 -9.24 16.30
N LYS A 54 -12.63 -9.79 15.11
CA LYS A 54 -13.63 -10.62 14.44
C LYS A 54 -13.00 -11.94 14.02
N SER A 55 -13.38 -13.02 14.69
CA SER A 55 -13.04 -14.36 14.25
C SER A 55 -13.92 -14.77 13.07
N THR A 56 -13.32 -15.27 12.01
CA THR A 56 -14.03 -15.87 10.88
C THR A 56 -14.18 -17.38 11.04
N ALA A 57 -13.38 -18.00 11.91
CA ALA A 57 -13.39 -19.44 12.14
C ALA A 57 -14.75 -19.95 12.68
N VAL A 58 -15.47 -19.12 13.44
CA VAL A 58 -16.79 -19.46 13.99
C VAL A 58 -17.89 -19.40 12.92
N VAL A 59 -17.68 -18.58 11.88
CA VAL A 59 -18.68 -18.32 10.83
C VAL A 59 -18.42 -19.14 9.57
N LEU A 60 -17.13 -19.45 9.29
CA LEU A 60 -16.68 -20.01 8.03
C LEU A 60 -15.59 -21.07 8.30
N ALA A 61 -16.01 -22.25 8.78
CA ALA A 61 -15.08 -23.36 9.02
C ALA A 61 -14.30 -23.74 7.73
N GLY A 62 -12.99 -23.92 7.83
CA GLY A 62 -12.13 -24.30 6.69
C GLY A 62 -11.77 -23.15 5.76
N VAL A 63 -11.88 -21.89 6.22
CA VAL A 63 -11.60 -20.70 5.44
C VAL A 63 -10.56 -19.82 6.15
N GLU A 64 -9.55 -19.38 5.43
CA GLU A 64 -8.51 -18.47 5.92
C GLU A 64 -8.72 -17.05 5.39
N VAL A 65 -8.47 -16.05 6.24
CA VAL A 65 -8.41 -14.64 5.82
C VAL A 65 -7.05 -14.36 5.21
N THR A 66 -7.02 -13.80 4.00
CA THR A 66 -5.78 -13.48 3.29
C THR A 66 -5.44 -12.00 3.30
N SER A 67 -6.45 -11.14 3.31
CA SER A 67 -6.29 -9.69 3.38
C SER A 67 -7.56 -9.01 3.88
N ALA A 68 -7.43 -7.79 4.38
CA ALA A 68 -8.57 -6.93 4.68
C ALA A 68 -8.21 -5.47 4.43
N GLU A 69 -9.24 -4.70 4.10
CA GLU A 69 -9.23 -3.24 4.00
C GLU A 69 -10.36 -2.68 4.86
N MET A 70 -10.14 -1.52 5.42
CA MET A 70 -11.08 -0.90 6.33
C MET A 70 -11.48 0.49 5.85
N LEU A 71 -12.78 0.72 5.78
CA LEU A 71 -13.33 2.06 5.54
C LEU A 71 -13.53 2.81 6.86
N THR A 72 -14.16 2.15 7.83
CA THR A 72 -14.33 2.58 9.22
C THR A 72 -14.13 1.36 10.13
N PRO A 73 -13.97 1.52 11.45
CA PRO A 73 -13.88 0.38 12.37
C PRO A 73 -15.07 -0.59 12.30
N SER A 74 -16.25 -0.10 11.90
CA SER A 74 -17.48 -0.89 11.73
C SER A 74 -17.65 -1.44 10.31
N ARG A 75 -16.90 -0.94 9.32
CA ARG A 75 -17.01 -1.31 7.89
C ARG A 75 -15.69 -1.83 7.37
N VAL A 76 -15.58 -3.14 7.23
CA VAL A 76 -14.39 -3.86 6.80
C VAL A 76 -14.72 -4.75 5.62
N ALA A 77 -13.88 -4.73 4.59
CA ALA A 77 -13.90 -5.74 3.56
C ALA A 77 -12.72 -6.67 3.73
N PHE A 78 -12.91 -7.96 3.58
CA PHE A 78 -11.87 -8.96 3.71
C PHE A 78 -11.99 -10.05 2.66
N VAL A 79 -10.86 -10.61 2.30
CA VAL A 79 -10.74 -11.72 1.34
C VAL A 79 -10.48 -12.99 2.12
N THR A 80 -11.19 -14.05 1.72
CA THR A 80 -11.01 -15.38 2.30
C THR A 80 -10.65 -16.39 1.22
N ARG A 81 -9.79 -17.34 1.58
CA ARG A 81 -9.46 -18.51 0.77
C ARG A 81 -10.00 -19.77 1.43
N ASN A 82 -10.66 -20.61 0.67
CA ASN A 82 -11.08 -21.93 1.15
C ASN A 82 -9.89 -22.88 1.16
N THR A 83 -9.52 -23.41 2.33
CA THR A 83 -8.44 -24.39 2.52
C THR A 83 -8.95 -25.81 2.68
N GLY A 84 -10.27 -26.01 2.74
CA GLY A 84 -10.91 -27.33 2.84
C GLY A 84 -10.74 -28.12 1.55
N LEU A 85 -10.04 -29.24 1.61
CA LEU A 85 -9.99 -30.28 0.58
C LEU A 85 -11.37 -30.95 0.47
N VAL A 86 -12.31 -30.27 -0.16
CA VAL A 86 -13.51 -30.92 -0.66
C VAL A 86 -13.18 -31.33 -2.09
N ASP A 87 -13.17 -32.65 -2.32
CA ASP A 87 -12.80 -33.30 -3.57
C ASP A 87 -13.25 -32.51 -4.81
N GLY A 88 -12.29 -32.09 -5.63
CA GLY A 88 -12.52 -31.54 -6.96
C GLY A 88 -12.99 -30.07 -7.05
N ALA A 89 -13.14 -29.34 -5.96
CA ALA A 89 -13.45 -27.92 -6.00
C ALA A 89 -12.17 -27.11 -6.14
N ALA A 90 -12.04 -26.34 -7.23
CA ALA A 90 -10.96 -25.37 -7.40
C ALA A 90 -10.91 -24.42 -6.19
N GLU A 91 -9.71 -24.00 -5.77
CA GLU A 91 -9.53 -23.00 -4.73
C GLU A 91 -10.39 -21.77 -5.03
N HIS A 92 -11.36 -21.51 -4.18
CA HIS A 92 -12.27 -20.40 -4.36
C HIS A 92 -12.02 -19.35 -3.27
N GLU A 93 -11.80 -18.13 -3.72
CA GLU A 93 -11.76 -16.98 -2.83
C GLU A 93 -13.14 -16.31 -2.79
N ALA A 94 -13.44 -15.71 -1.67
CA ALA A 94 -14.60 -14.87 -1.51
C ALA A 94 -14.21 -13.55 -0.86
N ILE A 95 -14.83 -12.48 -1.33
CA ILE A 95 -14.70 -11.14 -0.77
C ILE A 95 -15.94 -10.88 0.04
N TYR A 96 -15.76 -10.47 1.29
CA TYR A 96 -16.82 -10.10 2.19
C TYR A 96 -16.76 -8.60 2.48
N PHE A 97 -17.89 -7.92 2.31
CA PHE A 97 -18.10 -6.56 2.79
C PHE A 97 -18.97 -6.66 4.03
N PHE A 98 -18.37 -6.39 5.16
CA PHE A 98 -19.00 -6.46 6.46
C PHE A 98 -19.30 -5.05 6.96
N ASP A 99 -20.55 -4.78 7.28
CA ASP A 99 -21.03 -3.55 7.90
C ASP A 99 -21.78 -3.93 9.19
N GLU A 100 -21.15 -3.62 10.32
CA GLU A 100 -21.71 -3.96 11.63
C GLU A 100 -22.87 -3.06 12.03
N GLU A 101 -22.85 -1.79 11.64
CA GLU A 101 -23.92 -0.84 11.97
C GLU A 101 -25.25 -1.26 11.34
N SER A 102 -25.20 -1.64 10.07
CA SER A 102 -26.39 -2.14 9.36
C SER A 102 -26.61 -3.65 9.53
N LYS A 103 -25.68 -4.35 10.21
CA LYS A 103 -25.65 -5.84 10.34
C LYS A 103 -25.73 -6.56 8.99
N ARG A 104 -25.17 -5.93 7.94
CA ARG A 104 -25.19 -6.47 6.57
C ARG A 104 -23.82 -7.06 6.22
N THR A 105 -23.88 -8.20 5.58
CA THR A 105 -22.70 -8.83 4.97
C THR A 105 -23.00 -9.13 3.52
N ILE A 106 -22.17 -8.63 2.62
CA ILE A 106 -22.27 -8.92 1.20
C ILE A 106 -21.09 -9.82 0.85
N ARG A 107 -21.36 -10.91 0.13
CA ARG A 107 -20.34 -11.86 -0.32
C ARG A 107 -20.25 -11.87 -1.85
N ILE A 108 -19.05 -11.72 -2.37
CA ILE A 108 -18.71 -11.89 -3.79
C ILE A 108 -17.81 -13.13 -3.90
N SER A 109 -18.15 -14.06 -4.78
CA SER A 109 -17.29 -15.22 -5.07
C SER A 109 -16.42 -14.93 -6.29
N SER A 110 -15.11 -15.09 -6.18
CA SER A 110 -14.20 -14.93 -7.31
C SER A 110 -14.46 -15.96 -8.42
N ALA A 111 -14.91 -17.17 -8.05
CA ALA A 111 -15.30 -18.22 -9.00
C ALA A 111 -16.47 -17.82 -9.91
N LYS A 112 -17.34 -16.93 -9.47
CA LYS A 112 -18.48 -16.43 -10.26
C LYS A 112 -18.14 -15.19 -11.08
N THR A 113 -16.90 -14.71 -11.00
CA THR A 113 -16.42 -13.52 -11.70
C THR A 113 -15.35 -13.93 -12.69
N PRO A 114 -15.70 -14.11 -14.00
CA PRO A 114 -14.78 -14.63 -15.01
C PRO A 114 -13.49 -13.79 -15.12
N GLY A 115 -12.34 -14.45 -14.97
CA GLY A 115 -11.02 -13.84 -15.12
C GLY A 115 -10.54 -13.05 -13.89
N LEU A 116 -11.29 -12.99 -12.79
CA LEU A 116 -10.80 -12.38 -11.55
C LEU A 116 -9.70 -13.26 -10.91
N GLY A 117 -9.88 -14.58 -10.89
CA GLY A 117 -8.92 -15.51 -10.30
C GLY A 117 -8.74 -15.29 -8.80
N LEU A 118 -7.51 -15.49 -8.31
CA LEU A 118 -7.16 -15.20 -6.92
C LEU A 118 -7.06 -13.69 -6.70
N VAL A 119 -7.63 -13.22 -5.58
CA VAL A 119 -7.66 -11.81 -5.21
C VAL A 119 -6.40 -11.46 -4.42
N GLY A 120 -5.53 -10.67 -5.03
CA GLY A 120 -4.29 -10.20 -4.41
C GLY A 120 -4.40 -8.82 -3.76
N GLY A 121 -5.40 -8.02 -4.13
CA GLY A 121 -5.54 -6.64 -3.65
C GLY A 121 -7.00 -6.19 -3.54
N LEU A 122 -7.22 -5.33 -2.56
CA LEU A 122 -8.52 -4.73 -2.28
C LEU A 122 -8.29 -3.28 -1.85
N ARG A 123 -9.09 -2.35 -2.36
CA ARG A 123 -9.10 -0.95 -1.90
C ARG A 123 -10.52 -0.45 -1.77
N LEU A 124 -10.76 0.33 -0.70
CA LEU A 124 -12.07 0.90 -0.38
C LEU A 124 -11.96 2.41 -0.19
N VAL A 125 -12.87 3.16 -0.79
CA VAL A 125 -13.05 4.59 -0.52
C VAL A 125 -14.54 4.93 -0.65
N GLY A 126 -15.17 5.37 0.42
CA GLY A 126 -16.62 5.60 0.44
C GLY A 126 -17.40 4.34 0.11
N ASP A 127 -18.25 4.40 -0.91
CA ASP A 127 -19.04 3.30 -1.42
C ASP A 127 -18.43 2.65 -2.68
N HIS A 128 -17.16 2.92 -2.96
CA HIS A 128 -16.42 2.38 -4.09
C HIS A 128 -15.37 1.37 -3.63
N ALA A 129 -15.15 0.35 -4.45
CA ALA A 129 -14.13 -0.64 -4.22
C ALA A 129 -13.39 -1.01 -5.52
N VAL A 130 -12.12 -1.34 -5.39
CA VAL A 130 -11.32 -2.01 -6.41
C VAL A 130 -10.88 -3.35 -5.84
N ILE A 131 -11.24 -4.43 -6.53
CA ILE A 131 -10.86 -5.79 -6.21
C ILE A 131 -9.93 -6.26 -7.31
N ALA A 132 -8.63 -6.38 -7.00
CA ALA A 132 -7.61 -6.77 -7.95
C ALA A 132 -7.34 -8.26 -7.90
N GLY A 133 -7.67 -8.94 -8.99
CA GLY A 133 -7.35 -10.34 -9.22
C GLY A 133 -6.07 -10.51 -10.02
N GLN A 134 -5.86 -11.74 -10.54
CA GLN A 134 -4.61 -12.11 -11.22
C GLN A 134 -4.45 -11.46 -12.60
N GLU A 135 -5.55 -11.31 -13.35
CA GLU A 135 -5.53 -10.77 -14.73
C GLU A 135 -6.57 -9.68 -14.96
N ARG A 136 -7.48 -9.51 -14.02
CA ARG A 136 -8.54 -8.51 -14.07
C ARG A 136 -8.76 -7.87 -12.71
N ALA A 137 -9.26 -6.65 -12.74
CA ALA A 137 -9.78 -5.99 -11.56
C ALA A 137 -11.29 -5.74 -11.72
N MET A 138 -12.04 -5.89 -10.63
CA MET A 138 -13.44 -5.53 -10.55
C MET A 138 -13.56 -4.14 -9.93
N LEU A 139 -14.20 -3.23 -10.63
CA LEU A 139 -14.51 -1.89 -10.14
C LEU A 139 -15.96 -1.86 -9.68
N VAL A 140 -16.18 -1.67 -8.38
CA VAL A 140 -17.49 -1.51 -7.77
C VAL A 140 -17.73 -0.04 -7.56
N VAL A 141 -18.77 0.51 -8.22
CA VAL A 141 -19.13 1.92 -8.14
C VAL A 141 -20.42 2.05 -7.34
N ARG A 142 -20.44 2.95 -6.34
CA ARG A 142 -21.59 3.22 -5.47
C ARG A 142 -22.18 1.96 -4.79
N GLY A 143 -21.31 1.01 -4.44
CA GLY A 143 -21.73 -0.25 -3.83
C GLY A 143 -22.52 -1.18 -4.76
N ASP A 144 -22.67 -0.82 -6.03
CA ASP A 144 -23.40 -1.62 -7.00
C ASP A 144 -22.51 -2.72 -7.61
N ILE A 145 -22.57 -3.88 -6.96
CA ILE A 145 -21.83 -5.07 -7.39
C ILE A 145 -22.37 -5.65 -8.69
N LYS A 146 -23.68 -5.51 -8.94
CA LYS A 146 -24.33 -6.11 -10.13
C LYS A 146 -23.86 -5.44 -11.42
N ASN A 147 -23.63 -4.15 -11.37
CA ASN A 147 -23.15 -3.34 -12.49
C ASN A 147 -21.64 -3.01 -12.36
N SER A 148 -20.88 -3.88 -11.68
CA SER A 148 -19.43 -3.71 -11.56
C SER A 148 -18.75 -3.89 -12.92
N GLU A 149 -17.70 -3.08 -13.17
CA GLU A 149 -16.89 -3.16 -14.38
C GLU A 149 -15.69 -4.08 -14.17
N LEU A 150 -15.43 -4.96 -15.13
CA LEU A 150 -14.23 -5.80 -15.15
C LEU A 150 -13.20 -5.21 -16.11
N VAL A 151 -12.05 -4.85 -15.58
CA VAL A 151 -10.94 -4.22 -16.31
C VAL A 151 -9.77 -5.19 -16.40
N ALA A 152 -9.21 -5.36 -17.60
CA ALA A 152 -8.01 -6.18 -17.81
C ALA A 152 -6.78 -5.47 -17.22
N THR A 153 -5.97 -6.21 -16.48
CA THR A 153 -4.73 -5.71 -15.85
C THR A 153 -3.47 -6.40 -16.37
N GLY A 154 -3.62 -7.51 -17.14
CA GLY A 154 -2.53 -8.44 -17.37
C GLY A 154 -2.12 -9.16 -16.07
N PRO A 155 -1.02 -9.91 -16.06
CA PRO A 155 -0.57 -10.64 -14.87
C PRO A 155 -0.32 -9.70 -13.69
N ASN A 156 -1.10 -9.86 -12.62
CA ASN A 156 -1.05 -9.03 -11.42
C ASN A 156 -0.98 -9.90 -10.14
N PRO A 157 0.07 -10.71 -9.96
CA PRO A 157 0.17 -11.63 -8.82
C PRO A 157 0.31 -10.92 -7.47
N LEU A 158 0.71 -9.64 -7.46
CA LEU A 158 0.82 -8.82 -6.25
C LEU A 158 -0.48 -8.09 -5.89
N GLY A 159 -1.54 -8.22 -6.71
CA GLY A 159 -2.81 -7.55 -6.48
C GLY A 159 -2.69 -6.01 -6.49
N LEU A 160 -1.80 -5.47 -7.31
CA LEU A 160 -1.56 -4.03 -7.35
C LEU A 160 -2.82 -3.30 -7.80
N CYS A 161 -3.31 -2.41 -6.95
CA CYS A 161 -4.40 -1.49 -7.25
C CYS A 161 -4.33 -0.28 -6.31
N ALA A 162 -4.82 0.86 -6.76
CA ALA A 162 -5.01 2.04 -5.93
C ALA A 162 -6.34 2.71 -6.25
N LEU A 163 -6.92 3.36 -5.25
CA LEU A 163 -8.21 4.05 -5.34
C LEU A 163 -8.13 5.35 -4.54
N ALA A 164 -8.62 6.44 -5.13
CA ALA A 164 -8.68 7.76 -4.52
C ALA A 164 -9.95 8.51 -4.94
N VAL A 165 -10.19 9.67 -4.33
CA VAL A 165 -11.31 10.57 -4.65
C VAL A 165 -10.77 11.88 -5.18
N ASP A 166 -11.07 12.19 -6.43
CA ASP A 166 -10.95 13.55 -6.94
C ASP A 166 -12.20 14.36 -6.54
N ARG A 167 -12.06 15.12 -5.45
CA ARG A 167 -13.17 15.93 -4.94
C ARG A 167 -13.55 17.08 -5.85
N ARG A 168 -12.66 17.55 -6.73
CA ARG A 168 -12.92 18.66 -7.65
C ARG A 168 -13.78 18.19 -8.81
N ALA A 169 -13.44 17.01 -9.36
CA ALA A 169 -14.20 16.39 -10.43
C ALA A 169 -15.39 15.55 -9.92
N ALA A 170 -15.59 15.44 -8.58
CA ALA A 170 -16.55 14.53 -7.96
C ALA A 170 -16.44 13.10 -8.52
N ALA A 171 -15.22 12.66 -8.81
CA ALA A 171 -14.93 11.38 -9.45
C ALA A 171 -14.03 10.51 -8.58
N PHE A 172 -14.15 9.20 -8.74
CA PHE A 172 -13.19 8.24 -8.18
C PHE A 172 -12.10 7.96 -9.21
N VAL A 173 -10.86 7.90 -8.75
CA VAL A 173 -9.67 7.65 -9.57
C VAL A 173 -9.15 6.27 -9.22
N TYR A 174 -8.98 5.42 -10.23
CA TYR A 174 -8.45 4.07 -10.11
C TYR A 174 -7.12 3.98 -10.83
N ALA A 175 -6.13 3.35 -10.20
CA ALA A 175 -4.87 3.01 -10.85
C ALA A 175 -4.66 1.50 -10.80
N LEU A 176 -4.41 0.90 -11.96
CA LEU A 176 -4.27 -0.54 -12.15
C LEU A 176 -3.07 -0.81 -13.08
N PRO A 177 -2.34 -1.93 -12.90
CA PRO A 177 -1.36 -2.36 -13.89
C PRO A 177 -2.00 -2.56 -15.26
N ARG A 178 -1.18 -2.41 -16.31
CA ARG A 178 -1.55 -2.80 -17.68
C ARG A 178 -0.91 -4.13 -18.05
N PRO A 179 -1.38 -4.77 -19.15
CA PRO A 179 -0.70 -5.92 -19.73
C PRO A 179 0.76 -5.65 -20.08
N GLU A 180 1.08 -4.41 -20.49
CA GLU A 180 2.44 -3.98 -20.79
C GLU A 180 3.27 -3.85 -19.50
N LYS A 181 4.43 -4.48 -19.51
CA LYS A 181 5.33 -4.50 -18.36
C LYS A 181 5.68 -3.10 -17.88
N GLY A 182 5.50 -2.87 -16.58
CA GLY A 182 5.85 -1.60 -15.93
C GLY A 182 4.91 -0.44 -16.26
N ALA A 183 3.78 -0.71 -16.92
CA ALA A 183 2.78 0.29 -17.25
C ALA A 183 1.59 0.26 -16.27
N VAL A 184 0.98 1.44 -16.08
CA VAL A 184 -0.20 1.66 -15.24
C VAL A 184 -1.26 2.36 -16.08
N GLN A 185 -2.52 1.95 -15.95
CA GLN A 185 -3.67 2.69 -16.43
C GLN A 185 -4.31 3.44 -15.26
N VAL A 186 -4.62 4.71 -15.47
CA VAL A 186 -5.38 5.54 -14.56
C VAL A 186 -6.73 5.83 -15.18
N ARG A 187 -7.80 5.57 -14.44
CA ARG A 187 -9.19 5.75 -14.90
C ARG A 187 -9.97 6.59 -13.92
N ARG A 188 -10.96 7.32 -14.42
CA ARG A 188 -11.89 8.11 -13.60
C ARG A 188 -13.32 7.62 -13.80
N SER A 189 -14.06 7.49 -12.70
CA SER A 189 -15.48 7.12 -12.76
C SER A 189 -16.27 8.16 -13.58
N GLY A 190 -17.17 7.66 -14.45
CA GLY A 190 -17.99 8.51 -15.29
C GLY A 190 -17.25 9.14 -16.51
N GLN A 191 -15.98 8.84 -16.70
CA GLN A 191 -15.20 9.30 -17.86
C GLN A 191 -14.79 8.10 -18.73
N PRO A 192 -14.98 8.16 -20.06
CA PRO A 192 -14.51 7.13 -20.95
C PRO A 192 -12.97 7.19 -21.09
N GLY A 193 -12.32 6.03 -21.27
CA GLY A 193 -10.90 5.93 -21.51
C GLY A 193 -10.03 5.84 -20.26
N SER A 194 -8.72 5.86 -20.47
CA SER A 194 -7.69 5.81 -19.44
C SER A 194 -6.50 6.68 -19.83
N VAL A 195 -5.79 7.18 -18.83
CA VAL A 195 -4.46 7.76 -18.97
C VAL A 195 -3.45 6.65 -18.74
N ASP A 196 -2.60 6.40 -19.71
CA ASP A 196 -1.62 5.32 -19.69
C ASP A 196 -0.23 5.85 -19.33
N VAL A 197 0.37 5.29 -18.29
CA VAL A 197 1.65 5.69 -17.75
C VAL A 197 2.65 4.56 -17.94
N ARG A 198 3.70 4.76 -18.75
CA ARG A 198 4.86 3.87 -18.85
C ARG A 198 5.84 4.19 -17.71
N ALA A 199 5.58 3.60 -16.53
CA ALA A 199 6.27 3.99 -15.31
C ALA A 199 7.67 3.40 -15.19
N HIS A 200 7.87 2.13 -15.53
CA HIS A 200 9.15 1.42 -15.35
C HIS A 200 9.42 0.44 -16.48
N ALA A 201 10.71 0.24 -16.81
CA ALA A 201 11.13 -0.84 -17.71
C ALA A 201 11.02 -2.24 -17.08
N SER A 202 10.98 -2.33 -15.74
CA SER A 202 10.77 -3.56 -14.98
C SER A 202 9.28 -3.72 -14.62
N SER A 203 8.89 -4.91 -14.14
CA SER A 203 7.55 -5.11 -13.57
C SER A 203 7.31 -4.17 -12.40
N LEU A 204 6.08 -3.80 -12.17
CA LEU A 204 5.68 -3.00 -11.00
C LEU A 204 5.79 -3.84 -9.72
N SER A 205 6.13 -3.18 -8.61
CA SER A 205 6.12 -3.78 -7.27
C SER A 205 5.17 -3.07 -6.31
N CYS A 206 4.91 -1.78 -6.51
CA CYS A 206 3.98 -1.01 -5.70
C CYS A 206 3.42 0.17 -6.50
N ILE A 207 2.15 0.50 -6.24
CA ILE A 207 1.47 1.69 -6.78
C ILE A 207 0.65 2.35 -5.69
N ALA A 208 0.59 3.67 -5.68
CA ALA A 208 -0.24 4.45 -4.77
C ALA A 208 -0.76 5.71 -5.45
N LEU A 209 -1.97 6.12 -5.11
CA LEU A 209 -2.53 7.42 -5.51
C LEU A 209 -2.44 8.41 -4.35
N SER A 210 -2.21 9.68 -4.67
CA SER A 210 -2.42 10.76 -3.71
C SER A 210 -3.89 10.80 -3.27
N ARG A 211 -4.15 11.35 -2.09
CA ARG A 211 -5.50 11.34 -1.52
C ARG A 211 -6.54 12.09 -2.38
N ASP A 212 -6.09 13.09 -3.10
CA ASP A 212 -6.90 13.85 -4.05
C ASP A 212 -6.98 13.22 -5.46
N GLY A 213 -6.32 12.08 -5.66
CA GLY A 213 -6.29 11.33 -6.91
C GLY A 213 -5.50 11.98 -8.05
N ARG A 214 -4.71 13.04 -7.79
CA ARG A 214 -4.01 13.82 -8.82
C ARG A 214 -2.62 13.32 -9.14
N MET A 215 -2.00 12.59 -8.23
CA MET A 215 -0.67 12.03 -8.41
C MET A 215 -0.68 10.52 -8.23
N LEU A 216 0.09 9.85 -9.07
CA LEU A 216 0.36 8.42 -9.01
C LEU A 216 1.83 8.21 -8.68
N ALA A 217 2.13 7.53 -7.57
CA ALA A 217 3.46 7.05 -7.24
C ALA A 217 3.61 5.57 -7.60
N THR A 218 4.75 5.20 -8.18
CA THR A 218 5.02 3.84 -8.64
C THR A 218 6.44 3.41 -8.29
N ALA A 219 6.61 2.13 -7.99
CA ALA A 219 7.92 1.48 -7.85
C ALA A 219 8.00 0.25 -8.75
N GLY A 220 9.15 0.07 -9.39
CA GLY A 220 9.45 -1.15 -10.15
C GLY A 220 10.10 -2.22 -9.28
N SER A 221 10.20 -3.45 -9.80
CA SER A 221 10.76 -4.62 -9.09
C SER A 221 12.24 -4.51 -8.69
N LYS A 222 12.97 -3.50 -9.19
CA LYS A 222 14.31 -3.17 -8.69
C LYS A 222 14.25 -2.45 -7.33
N GLY A 223 13.18 -1.70 -7.06
CA GLY A 223 12.94 -0.99 -5.81
C GLY A 223 13.96 0.12 -5.49
N THR A 224 14.77 0.54 -6.45
CA THR A 224 15.77 1.62 -6.26
C THR A 224 15.19 2.99 -6.48
N LEU A 225 14.17 3.09 -7.33
CA LEU A 225 13.50 4.33 -7.72
C LEU A 225 12.00 4.25 -7.47
N VAL A 226 11.45 5.38 -7.04
CA VAL A 226 10.00 5.65 -7.03
C VAL A 226 9.77 6.83 -7.97
N ARG A 227 8.75 6.76 -8.80
CA ARG A 227 8.39 7.81 -9.76
C ARG A 227 6.99 8.31 -9.48
N ILE A 228 6.82 9.63 -9.59
CA ILE A 228 5.54 10.30 -9.41
C ILE A 228 5.09 10.85 -10.75
N PHE A 229 3.82 10.63 -11.07
CA PHE A 229 3.19 11.03 -12.33
C PHE A 229 1.90 11.83 -12.04
N SER A 230 1.56 12.74 -12.94
CA SER A 230 0.23 13.34 -13.01
C SER A 230 -0.78 12.29 -13.45
N THR A 231 -1.93 12.24 -12.81
CA THR A 231 -3.04 11.36 -13.23
C THR A 231 -3.90 11.98 -14.32
N ASP A 232 -3.71 13.26 -14.62
CA ASP A 232 -4.50 13.98 -15.63
C ASP A 232 -4.00 13.68 -17.06
N ASP A 233 -2.69 13.56 -17.24
CA ASP A 233 -2.04 13.38 -18.53
C ASP A 233 -0.93 12.32 -18.56
N GLY A 234 -0.57 11.74 -17.42
CA GLY A 234 0.50 10.74 -17.32
C GLY A 234 1.92 11.32 -17.33
N THR A 235 2.06 12.65 -17.28
CA THR A 235 3.37 13.32 -17.24
C THR A 235 4.15 12.93 -15.99
N LYS A 236 5.44 12.62 -16.15
CA LYS A 236 6.33 12.34 -15.02
C LYS A 236 6.65 13.65 -14.29
N LEU A 237 6.26 13.74 -13.03
CA LEU A 237 6.47 14.92 -12.19
C LEU A 237 7.82 14.87 -11.46
N GLN A 238 8.16 13.70 -10.87
CA GLN A 238 9.33 13.60 -10.00
C GLN A 238 9.91 12.17 -10.04
N GLN A 239 11.22 12.06 -9.80
CA GLN A 239 11.90 10.77 -9.65
C GLN A 239 12.69 10.76 -8.34
N LEU A 240 12.32 9.87 -7.43
CA LEU A 240 12.86 9.72 -6.09
C LEU A 240 13.76 8.50 -6.02
N ARG A 241 14.88 8.61 -5.32
CA ARG A 241 15.84 7.51 -5.13
C ARG A 241 15.76 6.97 -3.72
N ARG A 242 15.23 5.73 -3.59
CA ARG A 242 15.19 5.01 -2.33
C ARG A 242 16.59 4.52 -1.90
N GLY A 243 17.40 4.09 -2.85
CA GLY A 243 18.74 3.58 -2.61
C GLY A 243 19.40 3.07 -3.89
N ILE A 244 20.62 2.55 -3.76
CA ILE A 244 21.35 1.94 -4.88
C ILE A 244 21.10 0.43 -4.99
N ASP A 245 20.87 -0.25 -3.87
CA ASP A 245 20.64 -1.68 -3.82
C ASP A 245 19.20 -2.04 -4.13
N ARG A 246 19.00 -3.23 -4.70
CA ARG A 246 17.66 -3.78 -4.92
C ARG A 246 16.98 -4.04 -3.58
N ALA A 247 15.69 -3.73 -3.52
CA ALA A 247 14.82 -4.09 -2.41
C ALA A 247 13.37 -4.16 -2.86
N ASP A 248 12.61 -5.07 -2.30
CA ASP A 248 11.16 -5.13 -2.51
C ASP A 248 10.52 -3.92 -1.82
N ILE A 249 9.72 -3.17 -2.57
CA ILE A 249 8.92 -2.08 -2.00
C ILE A 249 7.62 -2.65 -1.48
N HIS A 250 7.38 -2.48 -0.18
CA HIS A 250 6.22 -3.03 0.49
C HIS A 250 5.03 -2.07 0.49
N CYS A 251 5.29 -0.78 0.72
CA CYS A 251 4.24 0.23 0.79
C CYS A 251 4.76 1.59 0.33
N ILE A 252 3.89 2.33 -0.35
CA ILE A 252 4.06 3.73 -0.70
C ILE A 252 2.82 4.46 -0.18
N ALA A 253 3.02 5.56 0.56
CA ALA A 253 1.95 6.39 1.08
C ALA A 253 2.23 7.86 0.86
N PHE A 254 1.26 8.62 0.36
CA PHE A 254 1.29 10.08 0.32
C PHE A 254 0.80 10.66 1.64
N SER A 255 1.38 11.78 2.07
CA SER A 255 0.80 12.57 3.15
C SER A 255 -0.58 13.10 2.76
N PRO A 256 -1.46 13.42 3.74
CA PRO A 256 -2.81 13.91 3.45
C PRO A 256 -2.86 15.16 2.57
N ASP A 257 -1.84 16.02 2.65
CA ASP A 257 -1.67 17.22 1.84
C ASP A 257 -0.87 16.99 0.55
N SER A 258 -0.45 15.74 0.30
CA SER A 258 0.32 15.30 -0.85
C SER A 258 1.67 16.02 -1.03
N THR A 259 2.25 16.55 0.06
CA THR A 259 3.56 17.23 0.05
C THR A 259 4.72 16.30 0.45
N TRP A 260 4.40 15.10 0.95
CA TRP A 260 5.36 14.09 1.37
C TRP A 260 4.98 12.71 0.86
N LEU A 261 6.01 11.88 0.65
CA LEU A 261 5.85 10.47 0.30
C LEU A 261 6.68 9.60 1.24
N ALA A 262 6.07 8.61 1.85
CA ALA A 262 6.74 7.59 2.65
C ALA A 262 6.82 6.27 1.86
N VAL A 263 7.97 5.59 1.93
CA VAL A 263 8.25 4.35 1.19
C VAL A 263 8.92 3.35 2.10
N SER A 264 8.28 2.20 2.35
CA SER A 264 8.86 1.09 3.09
C SER A 264 9.41 0.00 2.18
N SER A 265 10.47 -0.68 2.60
CA SER A 265 11.12 -1.71 1.81
C SER A 265 11.59 -2.92 2.64
N GLY A 266 11.82 -4.05 1.97
CA GLY A 266 12.29 -5.30 2.57
C GLY A 266 13.68 -5.23 3.24
N LYS A 267 14.41 -4.12 3.02
CA LYS A 267 15.66 -3.81 3.74
C LYS A 267 15.42 -3.20 5.13
N GLY A 268 14.21 -3.30 5.67
CA GLY A 268 13.88 -2.73 6.96
C GLY A 268 13.99 -1.19 7.00
N THR A 269 13.88 -0.51 5.85
CA THR A 269 13.97 0.95 5.81
C THR A 269 12.66 1.58 5.39
N VAL A 270 12.33 2.69 6.06
CA VAL A 270 11.27 3.60 5.63
C VAL A 270 11.92 4.94 5.27
N HIS A 271 11.70 5.38 4.04
CA HIS A 271 12.22 6.64 3.51
C HIS A 271 11.09 7.65 3.39
N VAL A 272 11.36 8.91 3.74
CA VAL A 272 10.43 10.03 3.58
C VAL A 272 11.02 11.04 2.61
N PHE A 273 10.23 11.41 1.59
CA PHE A 273 10.63 12.31 0.51
C PHE A 273 9.70 13.51 0.47
N PRO A 274 10.22 14.71 0.18
CA PRO A 274 9.38 15.82 -0.24
C PRO A 274 8.78 15.52 -1.61
N VAL A 275 7.55 15.99 -1.84
CA VAL A 275 6.86 15.91 -3.12
C VAL A 275 6.65 17.32 -3.64
N ASP A 276 7.22 17.62 -4.78
CA ASP A 276 7.05 18.90 -5.44
C ASP A 276 5.63 19.01 -6.01
N LYS A 277 4.91 20.03 -5.60
CA LYS A 277 3.65 20.39 -6.25
C LYS A 277 4.00 20.95 -7.61
N ALA A 278 3.78 20.15 -8.67
CA ALA A 278 4.10 20.54 -10.02
C ALA A 278 3.50 21.90 -10.39
N THR A 279 4.36 22.88 -10.59
CA THR A 279 4.13 23.92 -11.57
C THR A 279 4.32 23.28 -12.93
N SER A 280 3.29 23.25 -13.75
CA SER A 280 3.33 22.77 -15.14
C SER A 280 4.35 23.56 -15.93
N THR A 281 5.57 23.07 -16.04
CA THR A 281 6.55 23.51 -17.02
C THR A 281 6.69 22.41 -18.06
N THR A 282 6.07 22.68 -19.20
CA THR A 282 6.29 22.00 -20.47
C THR A 282 7.76 22.10 -20.86
N GLU A 283 8.51 21.00 -20.78
CA GLU A 283 9.67 20.80 -21.65
C GLU A 283 9.79 19.32 -21.99
N GLY A 284 9.70 19.07 -23.31
CA GLY A 284 9.77 17.76 -23.92
C GLY A 284 11.20 17.26 -24.03
N GLY A 285 11.29 15.95 -24.22
CA GLY A 285 12.54 15.28 -24.54
C GLY A 285 12.50 13.80 -24.17
N ASP A 286 11.76 13.00 -24.94
CA ASP A 286 11.95 11.54 -24.96
C ASP A 286 13.30 11.22 -25.63
N GLY A 287 14.20 10.62 -24.88
CA GLY A 287 15.45 10.10 -25.34
C GLY A 287 15.90 8.91 -24.51
N ASP A 288 15.17 7.80 -24.59
CA ASP A 288 15.60 6.50 -24.05
C ASP A 288 16.19 5.64 -25.16
N ALA A 289 17.34 6.08 -25.69
CA ALA A 289 18.23 5.24 -26.50
C ALA A 289 19.32 4.69 -25.57
N LEU A 290 19.34 3.37 -25.41
CA LEU A 290 20.39 2.64 -24.70
C LEU A 290 21.74 2.85 -25.42
N PRO A 291 22.77 3.44 -24.79
CA PRO A 291 24.13 3.31 -25.30
C PRO A 291 24.72 1.97 -24.89
N ALA A 292 25.37 1.31 -25.83
CA ALA A 292 26.15 0.09 -25.65
C ALA A 292 27.28 0.32 -24.61
N PRO A 293 27.69 -0.73 -23.88
CA PRO A 293 28.70 -0.60 -22.83
C PRO A 293 30.09 -0.31 -23.43
N PRO A 294 30.86 0.68 -22.93
CA PRO A 294 32.27 0.81 -23.25
C PRO A 294 33.09 -0.23 -22.52
N ALA A 295 34.09 -0.76 -23.18
CA ALA A 295 35.04 -1.75 -22.72
C ALA A 295 35.77 -1.30 -21.44
N ALA A 296 36.00 -2.27 -20.58
CA ALA A 296 36.69 -2.11 -19.30
C ALA A 296 38.15 -1.65 -19.48
N THR A 297 38.50 -0.52 -18.86
CA THR A 297 39.86 -0.28 -18.33
C THR A 297 39.83 0.83 -17.29
N ALA A 298 40.53 0.56 -16.18
CA ALA A 298 40.91 1.44 -15.08
C ALA A 298 39.95 1.54 -13.88
N SER A 299 40.47 1.03 -12.75
CA SER A 299 39.94 1.15 -11.41
C SER A 299 39.80 2.61 -10.97
N PRO A 300 38.72 3.02 -10.33
CA PRO A 300 38.57 4.36 -9.78
C PRO A 300 39.23 4.47 -8.39
N PRO A 301 39.78 5.64 -8.02
CA PRO A 301 40.30 5.90 -6.69
C PRO A 301 39.20 5.95 -5.63
N ALA A 302 39.57 5.63 -4.38
CA ALA A 302 38.68 5.59 -3.22
C ALA A 302 37.94 6.93 -2.99
N PRO A 303 36.71 6.89 -2.49
CA PRO A 303 35.89 8.10 -2.32
C PRO A 303 36.38 8.93 -1.13
N ALA A 304 36.79 10.16 -1.41
CA ALA A 304 36.92 11.20 -0.39
C ALA A 304 35.52 11.52 0.19
N THR A 305 35.45 11.66 1.50
CA THR A 305 34.31 12.06 2.30
C THR A 305 33.62 13.29 1.72
N ALA A 306 32.44 13.09 1.11
CA ALA A 306 31.62 14.18 0.63
C ALA A 306 30.89 14.83 1.80
N LYS A 307 31.19 16.08 2.08
CA LYS A 307 30.44 16.97 2.96
C LYS A 307 29.03 17.19 2.38
N GLN A 308 28.05 17.08 3.26
CA GLN A 308 26.64 17.38 3.00
C GLN A 308 26.44 18.81 2.48
N GLY A 309 25.54 18.95 1.51
CA GLY A 309 24.84 20.18 1.20
C GLY A 309 25.46 21.03 0.08
N SER A 310 25.25 20.64 -1.17
CA SER A 310 25.22 21.58 -2.28
C SER A 310 24.16 21.12 -3.30
N SER A 311 23.05 21.86 -3.36
CA SER A 311 22.13 21.77 -4.49
C SER A 311 22.87 22.20 -5.75
N LEU A 312 23.01 21.29 -6.72
CA LEU A 312 23.59 21.60 -8.01
C LEU A 312 22.75 22.69 -8.71
N PRO A 313 23.38 23.66 -9.39
CA PRO A 313 22.67 24.67 -10.16
C PRO A 313 21.74 24.05 -11.17
N SER A 314 20.52 24.58 -11.30
CA SER A 314 19.43 23.99 -12.11
C SER A 314 19.78 23.82 -13.60
N PHE A 315 20.71 24.58 -14.14
CA PHE A 315 21.13 24.47 -15.54
C PHE A 315 21.99 23.22 -15.85
N LEU A 316 22.59 22.57 -14.83
CA LEU A 316 23.37 21.33 -14.99
C LEU A 316 22.50 20.06 -14.93
N LYS A 317 21.23 20.15 -14.49
CA LYS A 317 20.33 18.99 -14.35
C LYS A 317 20.09 18.24 -15.67
N GLY A 318 20.17 18.93 -16.82
CA GLY A 318 19.93 18.34 -18.13
C GLY A 318 21.11 17.57 -18.75
N TYR A 319 22.33 17.73 -18.24
CA TYR A 319 23.54 17.12 -18.81
C TYR A 319 24.09 15.95 -17.99
N LEU A 320 23.51 15.68 -16.83
CA LEU A 320 23.96 14.57 -15.96
C LEU A 320 23.16 13.30 -16.27
N PRO A 321 23.80 12.11 -16.22
CA PRO A 321 23.07 10.85 -16.33
C PRO A 321 21.88 10.80 -15.34
N SER A 322 20.80 10.09 -15.69
CA SER A 322 19.57 9.99 -14.89
C SER A 322 19.79 9.56 -13.42
N TYR A 323 20.95 9.00 -13.12
CA TYR A 323 21.40 8.72 -11.76
C TYR A 323 21.48 9.98 -10.89
N PHE A 324 21.95 11.10 -11.41
CA PHE A 324 22.12 12.37 -10.67
C PHE A 324 20.87 13.25 -10.66
N SER A 325 19.87 12.95 -11.50
CA SER A 325 18.60 13.71 -11.57
C SER A 325 17.55 13.25 -10.57
N SER A 326 17.81 12.16 -9.80
CA SER A 326 16.87 11.64 -8.82
C SER A 326 17.12 12.19 -7.42
N GLU A 327 16.06 12.52 -6.71
CA GLU A 327 16.12 13.10 -5.37
C GLU A 327 16.22 12.01 -4.29
N TRP A 328 17.10 12.21 -3.33
CA TRP A 328 17.26 11.33 -2.17
C TRP A 328 16.23 11.65 -1.08
N SER A 329 15.96 10.66 -0.22
CA SER A 329 15.07 10.85 0.92
C SER A 329 15.60 11.94 1.87
N LEU A 330 14.68 12.78 2.36
CA LEU A 330 15.00 13.74 3.41
C LEU A 330 15.19 13.03 4.75
N ALA A 331 14.35 12.06 5.06
CA ALA A 331 14.41 11.33 6.32
C ALA A 331 14.35 9.81 6.11
N GLN A 332 14.92 9.08 7.04
CA GLN A 332 14.98 7.62 7.01
C GLN A 332 14.77 7.04 8.41
N THR A 333 14.00 5.95 8.48
CA THR A 333 13.87 5.09 9.67
C THR A 333 14.45 3.74 9.36
N ARG A 334 15.24 3.18 10.29
CA ARG A 334 15.77 1.81 10.21
C ARG A 334 15.01 0.91 11.16
N LEU A 335 14.51 -0.19 10.63
CA LEU A 335 13.70 -1.20 11.31
C LEU A 335 14.31 -2.59 11.04
N PRO A 336 13.90 -3.64 11.76
CA PRO A 336 14.32 -5.01 11.47
C PRO A 336 14.08 -5.41 10.01
N GLU A 337 15.06 -6.06 9.37
CA GLU A 337 14.92 -6.61 8.02
C GLU A 337 14.00 -7.84 8.01
N GLY A 338 13.48 -8.19 6.82
CA GLY A 338 12.66 -9.38 6.61
C GLY A 338 11.20 -9.25 7.07
N VAL A 339 10.81 -8.10 7.61
CA VAL A 339 9.43 -7.80 7.99
C VAL A 339 8.76 -6.96 6.91
N LYS A 340 7.50 -7.30 6.59
CA LYS A 340 6.68 -6.51 5.67
C LYS A 340 6.06 -5.35 6.45
N TYR A 341 6.47 -4.13 6.13
CA TYR A 341 5.98 -2.92 6.78
C TYR A 341 5.00 -2.17 5.89
N THR A 342 3.83 -1.84 6.45
CA THR A 342 2.90 -0.85 5.91
C THR A 342 3.15 0.47 6.61
N VAL A 343 3.13 1.58 5.85
CA VAL A 343 3.40 2.92 6.36
C VAL A 343 2.25 3.85 5.98
N GLU A 344 1.94 4.80 6.88
CA GLU A 344 0.97 5.86 6.62
C GLU A 344 1.35 7.13 7.41
N PHE A 345 0.93 8.31 6.95
CA PHE A 345 1.11 9.57 7.69
C PHE A 345 0.03 9.72 8.75
N TRP A 346 0.46 10.11 9.97
CA TRP A 346 -0.47 10.26 11.08
C TRP A 346 -1.30 11.53 10.94
N ARG A 347 -2.62 11.39 11.04
CA ARG A 347 -3.54 12.53 10.88
C ARG A 347 -3.37 13.58 11.97
N GLN A 348 -3.00 13.18 13.20
CA GLN A 348 -2.88 14.08 14.35
C GLN A 348 -1.59 14.90 14.32
N ASP A 349 -0.53 14.37 13.71
CA ASP A 349 0.74 15.05 13.52
C ASP A 349 1.31 14.78 12.12
N PRO A 350 1.29 15.76 11.21
CA PRO A 350 1.73 15.57 9.85
C PRO A 350 3.25 15.35 9.69
N ASN A 351 4.01 15.49 10.79
CA ASN A 351 5.44 15.19 10.83
C ASN A 351 5.73 13.77 11.35
N VAL A 352 4.68 12.98 11.60
CA VAL A 352 4.80 11.62 12.11
C VAL A 352 4.30 10.62 11.08
N ILE A 353 5.11 9.60 10.84
CA ILE A 353 4.70 8.39 10.12
C ILE A 353 4.40 7.28 11.12
N LEU A 354 3.35 6.52 10.83
CA LEU A 354 2.99 5.28 11.51
C LEU A 354 3.48 4.12 10.68
N VAL A 355 4.09 3.13 11.31
CA VAL A 355 4.60 1.93 10.65
C VAL A 355 4.11 0.71 11.39
N ALA A 356 3.44 -0.21 10.70
CA ALA A 356 2.96 -1.46 11.25
C ALA A 356 3.55 -2.65 10.48
N GLY A 357 4.11 -3.60 11.20
CA GLY A 357 4.80 -4.77 10.64
C GLY A 357 4.00 -6.05 10.79
N THR A 358 4.20 -6.98 9.85
CA THR A 358 3.61 -8.33 9.92
C THR A 358 4.20 -9.18 11.06
N ASP A 359 5.23 -8.69 11.73
CA ASP A 359 5.74 -9.27 12.99
C ASP A 359 4.99 -8.79 14.24
N GLY A 360 3.93 -8.00 14.08
CA GLY A 360 3.16 -7.41 15.16
C GLY A 360 3.77 -6.15 15.79
N SER A 361 4.82 -5.59 15.19
CA SER A 361 5.43 -4.35 15.64
C SER A 361 4.69 -3.12 15.09
N PHE A 362 4.59 -2.09 15.93
CA PHE A 362 4.05 -0.79 15.58
C PHE A 362 5.01 0.30 16.04
N TYR A 363 5.27 1.28 15.18
CA TYR A 363 6.16 2.39 15.44
C TYR A 363 5.49 3.72 15.09
N ARG A 364 5.78 4.77 15.89
CA ARG A 364 5.58 6.17 15.55
C ARG A 364 6.93 6.83 15.38
N CYS A 365 7.18 7.38 14.21
CA CYS A 365 8.46 7.98 13.87
C CYS A 365 8.24 9.42 13.38
N ARG A 366 8.84 10.38 14.08
CA ARG A 366 8.79 11.80 13.71
C ARG A 366 9.98 12.14 12.82
N PHE A 367 9.74 12.81 11.72
CA PHE A 367 10.77 13.37 10.84
C PHE A 367 10.79 14.90 10.94
N ASP A 368 11.97 15.46 10.68
CA ASP A 368 12.14 16.91 10.56
C ASP A 368 11.97 17.31 9.09
N ARG A 369 11.11 18.25 8.79
CA ARG A 369 10.83 18.72 7.42
C ARG A 369 11.95 19.61 6.87
N THR A 370 12.80 20.13 7.72
CA THR A 370 13.86 21.10 7.36
C THR A 370 15.25 20.48 7.34
N ASN A 371 15.46 19.43 8.13
CA ASN A 371 16.77 18.81 8.28
C ASN A 371 16.73 17.36 7.80
N ALA A 372 17.66 17.04 6.89
CA ALA A 372 17.84 15.67 6.44
C ALA A 372 18.46 14.81 7.56
N GLY A 373 17.99 13.56 7.69
CA GLY A 373 18.58 12.65 8.66
C GLY A 373 17.71 11.46 9.05
N GLU A 374 18.03 10.85 10.17
CA GLU A 374 17.21 9.78 10.73
C GLU A 374 15.98 10.35 11.45
N THR A 375 14.86 9.62 11.39
CA THR A 375 13.66 9.99 12.14
C THR A 375 13.85 9.74 13.63
N LYS A 376 13.16 10.51 14.45
CA LYS A 376 13.06 10.24 15.87
C LYS A 376 11.94 9.23 16.12
N GLN A 377 12.28 8.03 16.58
CA GLN A 377 11.28 7.07 17.04
C GLN A 377 10.64 7.58 18.32
N LEU A 378 9.33 7.80 18.32
CA LEU A 378 8.54 8.24 19.48
C LEU A 378 8.07 7.05 20.29
N ASP A 379 7.53 6.02 19.61
CA ASP A 379 6.96 4.83 20.22
C ASP A 379 7.37 3.56 19.49
N ARG A 380 7.44 2.47 20.23
CA ARG A 380 7.53 1.10 19.72
C ARG A 380 6.66 0.18 20.57
N MET A 381 5.72 -0.51 19.93
CA MET A 381 4.78 -1.41 20.61
C MET A 381 4.63 -2.73 19.87
N ARG A 382 4.15 -3.76 20.56
CA ARG A 382 3.71 -5.04 19.99
C ARG A 382 2.19 -5.09 20.03
N PHE A 383 1.52 -4.79 18.92
CA PHE A 383 0.07 -4.57 18.90
C PHE A 383 -0.76 -5.83 19.16
N MET A 384 -0.30 -7.03 18.77
CA MET A 384 -1.03 -8.27 19.05
C MET A 384 -1.13 -8.61 20.54
N LYS A 385 -0.25 -8.03 21.38
CA LYS A 385 -0.30 -8.21 22.84
C LYS A 385 -1.27 -7.27 23.55
N ILE A 386 -1.88 -6.34 22.84
CA ILE A 386 -2.85 -5.38 23.39
C ILE A 386 -4.19 -6.10 23.56
N LYS A 387 -4.72 -6.12 24.77
CA LYS A 387 -6.06 -6.66 25.07
C LYS A 387 -7.13 -5.77 24.48
N GLU A 388 -8.28 -6.34 24.15
CA GLU A 388 -9.45 -5.60 23.73
C GLU A 388 -9.93 -4.69 24.86
N CYS A 389 -10.27 -3.42 24.56
CA CYS A 389 -10.95 -2.58 25.53
C CYS A 389 -12.33 -3.17 25.81
N GLU A 390 -12.58 -3.60 27.04
CA GLU A 390 -13.93 -3.95 27.47
C GLU A 390 -14.79 -2.69 27.34
N GLY A 391 -15.74 -2.73 26.40
CA GLY A 391 -16.60 -1.61 26.07
C GLY A 391 -17.38 -1.12 27.30
N SER A 392 -17.29 0.18 27.54
CA SER A 392 -18.16 0.92 28.47
C SER A 392 -19.56 1.03 27.90
#